data_4136ab944e51cc8fb02f6ed86147e13e
#
_entry.id   4136ab944e51cc8fb02f6ed86147e13e
#
_cell.length_a   1.000
_cell.length_b   1.000
_cell.length_c   1.000
_cell.angle_alpha   90.00
_cell.angle_beta   90.00
_cell.angle_gamma   90.00
#
_symmetry.space_group_name_H-M   'P 1'
#
loop_
_entity.id
_entity.type
_entity.pdbx_description
1 polymer ?
#
loop_
_entity_poly.entity_id
_entity_poly.type
_entity_poly.pdbx_seq_one_letter_code
_entity_poly.pdbx_strand_id
1 'polypeptide(L)'
;MKKRVWELDAARGLALIGMIGIHLIYDLVELYGVWNWNPHWYQVFKNNYGAVFLLISGISVTLGSYPVKRGFQVFCCGFLCTAVTYGMYRLGFAGKEILIYIGVLQCLGLCMMLWPLFEKLRSPWLLALAAGMIALGLWLRGEAFSFPWLTVLGFVPYGFASSDYFPLFPNLGYFLVGAVLGRKLYREKKSRFPLENPPLKGLQWMGRNSLLIYLLHQPVLAAVVGLFAMG
;
A
#
# COMPACT_ATOMS: atom_id res chain seq x y z
N MET A 1 -6.42 -24.50 14.66
CA MET A 1 -6.44 -23.23 13.90
C MET A 1 -5.76 -22.14 14.74
N LYS A 2 -4.74 -21.41 14.23
CA LYS A 2 -4.18 -20.26 14.95
C LYS A 2 -5.27 -19.20 15.10
N LYS A 3 -5.55 -18.75 16.35
CA LYS A 3 -6.49 -17.66 16.60
C LYS A 3 -6.00 -16.41 15.88
N ARG A 4 -6.84 -15.80 15.03
CA ARG A 4 -6.53 -14.56 14.31
C ARG A 4 -6.42 -13.41 15.29
N VAL A 5 -5.60 -12.42 14.95
CA VAL A 5 -5.42 -11.18 15.71
C VAL A 5 -6.45 -10.18 15.16
N TRP A 6 -7.59 -10.09 15.82
CA TRP A 6 -8.75 -9.32 15.34
C TRP A 6 -8.46 -7.81 15.21
N GLU A 7 -7.64 -7.27 16.11
CA GLU A 7 -7.26 -5.84 16.06
C GLU A 7 -6.46 -5.49 14.81
N LEU A 8 -5.66 -6.42 14.27
CA LEU A 8 -4.96 -6.19 13.00
C LEU A 8 -5.90 -6.29 11.79
N ASP A 9 -6.89 -7.18 11.85
CA ASP A 9 -7.90 -7.24 10.80
C ASP A 9 -8.75 -5.96 10.82
N ALA A 10 -9.13 -5.45 12.02
CA ALA A 10 -9.85 -4.19 12.15
C ALA A 10 -9.00 -2.98 11.68
N ALA A 11 -7.71 -2.93 12.03
CA ALA A 11 -6.80 -1.88 11.58
C ALA A 11 -6.65 -1.85 10.05
N ARG A 12 -6.57 -3.03 9.39
CA ARG A 12 -6.58 -3.10 7.92
C ARG A 12 -7.90 -2.61 7.33
N GLY A 13 -9.04 -2.98 7.94
CA GLY A 13 -10.35 -2.50 7.52
C GLY A 13 -10.47 -0.99 7.60
N LEU A 14 -9.98 -0.38 8.68
CA LEU A 14 -9.94 1.08 8.84
C LEU A 14 -9.02 1.73 7.80
N ALA A 15 -7.84 1.15 7.56
CA ALA A 15 -6.94 1.61 6.52
C ALA A 15 -7.57 1.52 5.12
N LEU A 16 -8.38 0.51 4.83
CA LEU A 16 -9.12 0.43 3.56
C LEU A 16 -10.16 1.54 3.42
N ILE A 17 -10.90 1.87 4.48
CA ILE A 17 -11.87 2.98 4.45
C ILE A 17 -11.17 4.30 4.11
N GLY A 18 -10.04 4.59 4.78
CA GLY A 18 -9.28 5.79 4.47
C GLY A 18 -8.74 5.81 3.02
N MET A 19 -8.27 4.68 2.51
CA MET A 19 -7.83 4.55 1.13
C MET A 19 -8.98 4.80 0.14
N ILE A 20 -10.14 4.18 0.37
CA ILE A 20 -11.34 4.39 -0.46
C ILE A 20 -11.75 5.87 -0.45
N GLY A 21 -11.69 6.54 0.71
CA GLY A 21 -11.95 7.98 0.82
C GLY A 21 -10.96 8.83 0.02
N ILE A 22 -9.66 8.51 0.07
CA ILE A 22 -8.64 9.20 -0.73
C ILE A 22 -8.91 9.05 -2.23
N HIS A 23 -9.22 7.84 -2.70
CA HIS A 23 -9.50 7.59 -4.11
C HIS A 23 -10.82 8.20 -4.57
N LEU A 24 -11.84 8.25 -3.71
CA LEU A 24 -13.07 8.97 -4.01
C LEU A 24 -12.81 10.47 -4.24
N ILE A 25 -12.01 11.10 -3.36
CA ILE A 25 -11.63 12.51 -3.53
C ILE A 25 -10.78 12.68 -4.80
N TYR A 26 -9.85 11.76 -5.07
CA TYR A 26 -9.06 11.75 -6.31
C TYR A 26 -9.96 11.72 -7.55
N ASP A 27 -10.94 10.83 -7.58
CA ASP A 27 -11.87 10.71 -8.70
C ASP A 27 -12.70 12.00 -8.89
N LEU A 28 -13.24 12.56 -7.81
CA LEU A 28 -14.04 13.79 -7.84
C LEU A 28 -13.24 15.02 -8.26
N VAL A 29 -11.98 15.12 -7.85
CA VAL A 29 -11.14 16.31 -8.03
C VAL A 29 -10.26 16.20 -9.26
N GLU A 30 -9.50 15.11 -9.38
CA GLU A 30 -8.42 14.98 -10.37
C GLU A 30 -8.88 14.22 -11.63
N LEU A 31 -9.71 13.18 -11.49
CA LEU A 31 -10.11 12.36 -12.64
C LEU A 31 -11.30 12.96 -13.40
N TYR A 32 -12.35 13.37 -12.70
CA TYR A 32 -13.58 13.88 -13.32
C TYR A 32 -13.75 15.40 -13.19
N GLY A 33 -12.96 16.08 -12.35
CA GLY A 33 -13.00 17.52 -12.18
C GLY A 33 -14.33 18.09 -11.67
N VAL A 34 -15.15 17.26 -10.99
CA VAL A 34 -16.47 17.63 -10.47
C VAL A 34 -16.33 18.57 -9.29
N TRP A 35 -15.24 18.48 -8.55
CA TRP A 35 -15.01 19.23 -7.32
C TRP A 35 -13.67 19.96 -7.36
N ASN A 36 -13.70 21.28 -7.20
CA ASN A 36 -12.48 22.09 -7.13
C ASN A 36 -12.00 22.21 -5.67
N TRP A 37 -11.34 21.19 -5.14
CA TRP A 37 -10.88 21.15 -3.76
C TRP A 37 -9.57 20.36 -3.67
N ASN A 38 -8.46 21.05 -3.42
CA ASN A 38 -7.15 20.39 -3.38
C ASN A 38 -6.21 21.06 -2.34
N PRO A 39 -6.53 20.98 -1.04
CA PRO A 39 -5.69 21.58 -0.02
C PRO A 39 -4.35 20.82 0.13
N HIS A 40 -3.29 21.54 0.46
CA HIS A 40 -1.95 20.99 0.61
C HIS A 40 -1.89 19.79 1.58
N TRP A 41 -2.58 19.84 2.71
CA TRP A 41 -2.59 18.74 3.67
C TRP A 41 -3.15 17.42 3.09
N TYR A 42 -4.15 17.53 2.20
CA TYR A 42 -4.69 16.35 1.52
C TYR A 42 -3.65 15.71 0.60
N GLN A 43 -2.87 16.49 -0.14
CA GLN A 43 -1.81 15.98 -1.00
C GLN A 43 -0.72 15.26 -0.17
N VAL A 44 -0.32 15.86 0.95
CA VAL A 44 0.63 15.22 1.87
C VAL A 44 0.07 13.92 2.42
N PHE A 45 -1.20 13.89 2.81
CA PHE A 45 -1.87 12.71 3.33
C PHE A 45 -1.98 11.62 2.25
N LYS A 46 -2.49 11.94 1.06
CA LYS A 46 -2.60 11.06 -0.10
C LYS A 46 -1.26 10.38 -0.41
N ASN A 47 -0.19 11.16 -0.53
CA ASN A 47 1.13 10.69 -0.93
C ASN A 47 1.83 9.80 0.13
N ASN A 48 1.40 9.83 1.37
CA ASN A 48 2.01 9.07 2.46
C ASN A 48 1.10 7.95 3.02
N TYR A 49 -0.16 7.90 2.63
CA TYR A 49 -1.13 6.96 3.20
C TYR A 49 -0.75 5.49 3.00
N GLY A 50 -0.12 5.16 1.90
CA GLY A 50 0.37 3.80 1.62
C GLY A 50 1.31 3.24 2.70
N ALA A 51 2.05 4.11 3.42
CA ALA A 51 2.91 3.70 4.52
C ALA A 51 2.13 2.97 5.64
N VAL A 52 0.84 3.29 5.85
CA VAL A 52 -0.03 2.62 6.83
C VAL A 52 -0.18 1.14 6.48
N PHE A 53 -0.40 0.82 5.20
CA PHE A 53 -0.50 -0.57 4.74
C PHE A 53 0.82 -1.32 4.89
N LEU A 54 1.95 -0.66 4.60
CA LEU A 54 3.29 -1.24 4.76
C LEU A 54 3.57 -1.54 6.25
N LEU A 55 3.26 -0.62 7.16
CA LEU A 55 3.39 -0.82 8.60
C LEU A 55 2.54 -2.00 9.10
N ILE A 56 1.25 -2.04 8.77
CA ILE A 56 0.33 -3.12 9.19
C ILE A 56 0.79 -4.47 8.59
N SER A 57 1.26 -4.46 7.34
CA SER A 57 1.78 -5.67 6.70
C SER A 57 3.08 -6.15 7.35
N GLY A 58 3.98 -5.23 7.70
CA GLY A 58 5.20 -5.52 8.46
C GLY A 58 4.89 -6.15 9.84
N ILE A 59 3.89 -5.63 10.57
CA ILE A 59 3.41 -6.30 11.80
C ILE A 59 2.94 -7.71 11.47
N SER A 60 2.15 -7.86 10.45
CA SER A 60 1.45 -9.10 10.10
C SER A 60 2.37 -10.19 9.57
N VAL A 61 3.48 -9.82 8.90
CA VAL A 61 4.44 -10.80 8.37
C VAL A 61 5.10 -11.60 9.48
N THR A 62 5.29 -11.00 10.66
CA THR A 62 5.88 -11.70 11.83
C THR A 62 4.96 -12.74 12.45
N LEU A 63 3.65 -12.63 12.20
CA LEU A 63 2.62 -13.52 12.74
C LEU A 63 2.25 -14.65 11.76
N GLY A 64 2.40 -14.37 10.47
CA GLY A 64 1.98 -15.25 9.38
C GLY A 64 3.00 -16.34 9.06
N SER A 65 2.58 -17.25 8.17
CA SER A 65 3.43 -18.27 7.56
C SER A 65 3.53 -18.01 6.05
N TYR A 66 4.61 -18.52 5.43
CA TYR A 66 4.82 -18.43 3.99
C TYR A 66 4.82 -17.00 3.41
N PRO A 67 5.65 -16.10 3.93
CA PRO A 67 5.66 -14.70 3.50
C PRO A 67 5.97 -14.55 2.01
N VAL A 68 6.91 -15.35 1.47
CA VAL A 68 7.28 -15.32 0.05
C VAL A 68 6.10 -15.69 -0.86
N LYS A 69 5.41 -16.82 -0.57
CA LYS A 69 4.24 -17.24 -1.37
C LYS A 69 3.14 -16.19 -1.37
N ARG A 70 2.81 -15.65 -0.19
CA ARG A 70 1.79 -14.60 -0.06
C ARG A 70 2.23 -13.30 -0.71
N GLY A 71 3.51 -12.92 -0.55
CA GLY A 71 4.09 -11.77 -1.21
C GLY A 71 4.02 -11.87 -2.73
N PHE A 72 4.34 -13.03 -3.28
CA PHE A 72 4.24 -13.28 -4.71
C PHE A 72 2.79 -13.16 -5.23
N GLN A 73 1.81 -13.67 -4.49
CA GLN A 73 0.39 -13.51 -4.85
C GLN A 73 -0.02 -12.03 -4.90
N VAL A 74 0.35 -11.25 -3.87
CA VAL A 74 0.05 -9.80 -3.81
C VAL A 74 0.79 -9.05 -4.94
N PHE A 75 2.02 -9.41 -5.23
CA PHE A 75 2.83 -8.85 -6.30
C PHE A 75 2.18 -9.09 -7.68
N CYS A 76 1.72 -10.31 -7.95
CA CYS A 76 0.99 -10.64 -9.18
C CYS A 76 -0.32 -9.84 -9.31
N CYS A 77 -1.07 -9.64 -8.21
CA CYS A 77 -2.25 -8.78 -8.21
C CYS A 77 -1.90 -7.32 -8.55
N GLY A 78 -0.73 -6.83 -8.15
CA GLY A 78 -0.23 -5.52 -8.57
C GLY A 78 -0.01 -5.43 -10.08
N PHE A 79 0.54 -6.46 -10.70
CA PHE A 79 0.68 -6.51 -12.16
C PHE A 79 -0.68 -6.54 -12.90
N LEU A 80 -1.70 -7.14 -12.30
CA LEU A 80 -3.05 -7.06 -12.85
C LEU A 80 -3.53 -5.60 -12.94
N CYS A 81 -3.30 -4.80 -11.88
CA CYS A 81 -3.62 -3.36 -11.91
C CYS A 81 -2.84 -2.63 -13.02
N THR A 82 -1.54 -2.90 -13.17
CA THR A 82 -0.73 -2.35 -14.25
C THR A 82 -1.28 -2.74 -15.63
N ALA A 83 -1.63 -4.01 -15.82
CA ALA A 83 -2.16 -4.50 -17.10
C ALA A 83 -3.51 -3.84 -17.45
N VAL A 84 -4.40 -3.66 -16.46
CA VAL A 84 -5.70 -3.01 -16.64
C VAL A 84 -5.50 -1.53 -17.02
N THR A 85 -4.70 -0.77 -16.27
CA THR A 85 -4.46 0.65 -16.57
C THR A 85 -3.74 0.85 -17.90
N TYR A 86 -2.80 -0.03 -18.24
CA TYR A 86 -2.15 -0.01 -19.56
C TYR A 86 -3.13 -0.33 -20.69
N GLY A 87 -4.02 -1.30 -20.50
CA GLY A 87 -5.07 -1.62 -21.46
C GLY A 87 -6.03 -0.45 -21.68
N MET A 88 -6.48 0.22 -20.63
CA MET A 88 -7.34 1.42 -20.72
C MET A 88 -6.64 2.55 -21.49
N TYR A 89 -5.37 2.80 -21.23
CA TYR A 89 -4.57 3.78 -21.97
C TYR A 89 -4.46 3.40 -23.46
N ARG A 90 -4.14 2.14 -23.77
CA ARG A 90 -3.98 1.69 -25.17
C ARG A 90 -5.28 1.72 -25.99
N LEU A 91 -6.42 1.53 -25.33
CA LEU A 91 -7.75 1.58 -25.95
C LEU A 91 -8.31 3.02 -26.02
N GLY A 92 -7.59 4.02 -25.53
CA GLY A 92 -8.01 5.43 -25.58
C GLY A 92 -9.09 5.81 -24.55
N PHE A 93 -9.35 4.97 -23.55
CA PHE A 93 -10.33 5.29 -22.47
C PHE A 93 -9.79 6.32 -21.49
N ALA A 94 -8.47 6.46 -21.35
CA ALA A 94 -7.83 7.42 -20.47
C ALA A 94 -6.42 7.76 -20.97
N GLY A 95 -5.86 8.87 -20.50
CA GLY A 95 -4.51 9.32 -20.85
C GLY A 95 -3.41 8.58 -20.06
N LYS A 96 -2.17 9.04 -20.21
CA LYS A 96 -0.99 8.44 -19.53
C LYS A 96 -1.03 8.60 -18.01
N GLU A 97 -1.80 9.53 -17.51
CA GLU A 97 -1.92 9.87 -16.08
C GLU A 97 -2.47 8.73 -15.22
N ILE A 98 -3.21 7.77 -15.83
CA ILE A 98 -3.74 6.61 -15.08
C ILE A 98 -2.76 5.44 -14.97
N LEU A 99 -1.62 5.49 -15.67
CA LEU A 99 -0.69 4.36 -15.72
C LEU A 99 -0.08 4.08 -14.35
N ILE A 100 -0.17 2.81 -13.93
CA ILE A 100 0.48 2.29 -12.72
C ILE A 100 1.68 1.45 -13.15
N TYR A 101 2.89 1.91 -12.83
CA TYR A 101 4.11 1.14 -13.11
C TYR A 101 4.53 0.28 -11.92
N ILE A 102 4.57 0.88 -10.73
CA ILE A 102 4.97 0.23 -9.48
C ILE A 102 4.04 0.74 -8.38
N GLY A 103 2.89 0.11 -8.25
CA GLY A 103 1.91 0.49 -7.25
C GLY A 103 2.16 -0.13 -5.88
N VAL A 104 1.30 0.20 -4.92
CA VAL A 104 1.45 -0.25 -3.53
C VAL A 104 1.40 -1.78 -3.41
N LEU A 105 0.65 -2.51 -4.25
CA LEU A 105 0.60 -3.98 -4.20
C LEU A 105 1.92 -4.61 -4.64
N GLN A 106 2.57 -4.10 -5.72
CA GLN A 106 3.87 -4.58 -6.12
C GLN A 106 4.91 -4.33 -5.02
N CYS A 107 4.94 -3.12 -4.45
CA CYS A 107 5.83 -2.78 -3.37
C CYS A 107 5.60 -3.67 -2.13
N LEU A 108 4.34 -3.84 -1.72
CA LEU A 108 3.96 -4.66 -0.58
C LEU A 108 4.35 -6.12 -0.77
N GLY A 109 4.05 -6.67 -1.94
CA GLY A 109 4.43 -8.03 -2.32
C GLY A 109 5.94 -8.24 -2.28
N LEU A 110 6.70 -7.28 -2.84
CA LEU A 110 8.16 -7.30 -2.84
C LEU A 110 8.72 -7.23 -1.40
N CYS A 111 8.21 -6.34 -0.55
CA CYS A 111 8.60 -6.27 0.86
C CYS A 111 8.38 -7.60 1.58
N MET A 112 7.23 -8.27 1.34
CA MET A 112 6.94 -9.58 1.92
C MET A 112 7.87 -10.68 1.40
N MET A 113 8.23 -10.66 0.11
CA MET A 113 9.17 -11.61 -0.48
C MET A 113 10.60 -11.42 0.04
N LEU A 114 10.99 -10.17 0.31
CA LEU A 114 12.31 -9.84 0.87
C LEU A 114 12.41 -10.11 2.37
N TRP A 115 11.29 -10.26 3.09
CA TRP A 115 11.28 -10.45 4.54
C TRP A 115 12.22 -11.55 5.06
N PRO A 116 12.35 -12.75 4.46
CA PRO A 116 13.25 -13.79 4.94
C PRO A 116 14.72 -13.35 5.06
N LEU A 117 15.16 -12.36 4.29
CA LEU A 117 16.51 -11.80 4.37
C LEU A 117 16.74 -11.04 5.69
N PHE A 118 15.66 -10.49 6.26
CA PHE A 118 15.69 -9.62 7.43
C PHE A 118 15.18 -10.29 8.70
N GLU A 119 14.46 -11.41 8.59
CA GLU A 119 13.78 -12.03 9.74
C GLU A 119 14.73 -12.51 10.85
N LYS A 120 16.00 -12.78 10.54
CA LYS A 120 17.01 -13.20 11.53
C LYS A 120 17.74 -12.03 12.20
N LEU A 121 17.61 -10.81 11.67
CA LEU A 121 18.26 -9.63 12.25
C LEU A 121 17.60 -9.24 13.58
N ARG A 122 18.41 -8.78 14.54
CA ARG A 122 17.92 -8.23 15.82
C ARG A 122 17.18 -6.90 15.57
N SER A 123 16.18 -6.63 16.39
CA SER A 123 15.33 -5.42 16.25
C SER A 123 16.10 -4.09 16.16
N PRO A 124 17.18 -3.84 16.91
CA PRO A 124 17.95 -2.60 16.74
C PRO A 124 18.55 -2.43 15.34
N TRP A 125 19.11 -3.51 14.77
CA TRP A 125 19.66 -3.49 13.41
C TRP A 125 18.58 -3.31 12.34
N LEU A 126 17.39 -3.92 12.56
CA LEU A 126 16.23 -3.69 11.69
C LEU A 126 15.78 -2.22 11.72
N LEU A 127 15.78 -1.59 12.91
CA LEU A 127 15.41 -0.17 13.01
C LEU A 127 16.46 0.74 12.37
N ALA A 128 17.76 0.46 12.56
CA ALA A 128 18.82 1.22 11.91
C ALA A 128 18.74 1.13 10.39
N LEU A 129 18.52 -0.08 9.86
CA LEU A 129 18.33 -0.30 8.42
C LEU A 129 17.06 0.39 7.90
N ALA A 130 15.94 0.29 8.63
CA ALA A 130 14.70 0.96 8.29
C ALA A 130 14.87 2.49 8.25
N ALA A 131 15.55 3.06 9.25
CA ALA A 131 15.84 4.50 9.29
C ALA A 131 16.69 4.94 8.09
N GLY A 132 17.74 4.18 7.74
CA GLY A 132 18.55 4.43 6.56
C GLY A 132 17.75 4.37 5.25
N MET A 133 16.89 3.35 5.10
CA MET A 133 16.01 3.22 3.92
C MET A 133 14.97 4.34 3.82
N ILE A 134 14.41 4.77 4.97
CA ILE A 134 13.48 5.92 5.01
C ILE A 134 14.22 7.21 4.65
N ALA A 135 15.37 7.47 5.25
CA ALA A 135 16.18 8.66 4.96
C ALA A 135 16.57 8.73 3.48
N LEU A 136 17.06 7.62 2.93
CA LEU A 136 17.39 7.52 1.50
C LEU A 136 16.17 7.79 0.63
N GLY A 137 15.04 7.16 0.91
CA GLY A 137 13.82 7.32 0.12
C GLY A 137 13.25 8.74 0.20
N LEU A 138 13.37 9.42 1.35
CA LEU A 138 12.95 10.81 1.48
C LEU A 138 13.87 11.74 0.69
N TRP A 139 15.17 11.49 0.69
CA TRP A 139 16.13 12.22 -0.11
C TRP A 139 15.87 12.04 -1.62
N LEU A 140 15.63 10.80 -2.07
CA LEU A 140 15.34 10.49 -3.48
C LEU A 140 14.07 11.16 -4.03
N ARG A 141 13.10 11.52 -3.19
CA ARG A 141 11.86 12.18 -3.62
C ARG A 141 12.05 13.54 -4.30
N GLY A 142 13.16 14.23 -4.03
CA GLY A 142 13.49 15.53 -4.63
C GLY A 142 14.36 15.45 -5.87
N GLU A 143 14.86 14.25 -6.23
CA GLU A 143 15.86 14.05 -7.24
C GLU A 143 15.29 13.38 -8.48
N ALA A 144 15.81 13.73 -9.66
CA ALA A 144 15.51 13.09 -10.93
C ALA A 144 16.80 12.62 -11.62
N PHE A 145 16.72 11.46 -12.26
CA PHE A 145 17.88 10.75 -12.78
C PHE A 145 17.78 10.55 -14.30
N SER A 146 18.89 10.36 -14.98
CA SER A 146 18.94 10.12 -16.44
C SER A 146 18.69 8.66 -16.83
N PHE A 147 18.48 7.77 -15.87
CA PHE A 147 18.35 6.33 -16.09
C PHE A 147 17.07 5.74 -15.46
N PRO A 148 16.37 4.79 -16.13
CA PRO A 148 15.08 4.28 -15.65
C PRO A 148 15.15 2.99 -14.83
N TRP A 149 16.27 2.25 -14.84
CA TRP A 149 16.31 0.86 -14.31
C TRP A 149 16.24 0.76 -12.79
N LEU A 150 16.51 1.83 -12.04
CA LEU A 150 16.40 1.84 -10.58
C LEU A 150 15.10 2.50 -10.08
N THR A 151 14.12 2.71 -10.94
CA THR A 151 12.82 3.28 -10.56
C THR A 151 12.12 2.46 -9.50
N VAL A 152 12.27 1.12 -9.50
CA VAL A 152 11.74 0.23 -8.44
C VAL A 152 12.30 0.58 -7.06
N LEU A 153 13.52 1.06 -6.99
CA LEU A 153 14.18 1.44 -5.73
C LEU A 153 13.84 2.87 -5.27
N GLY A 154 13.38 3.75 -6.19
CA GLY A 154 13.07 5.15 -5.89
C GLY A 154 13.86 6.17 -6.70
N PHE A 155 14.74 5.73 -7.62
CA PHE A 155 15.47 6.61 -8.52
C PHE A 155 14.60 6.94 -9.72
N VAL A 156 13.91 8.06 -9.67
CA VAL A 156 12.88 8.45 -10.64
C VAL A 156 13.54 9.11 -11.86
N PRO A 157 13.28 8.64 -13.09
CA PRO A 157 13.81 9.30 -14.28
C PRO A 157 13.09 10.60 -14.61
N TYR A 158 13.74 11.50 -15.34
CA TYR A 158 13.12 12.73 -15.84
C TYR A 158 11.82 12.45 -16.59
N GLY A 159 10.77 13.21 -16.29
CA GLY A 159 9.48 13.08 -16.96
C GLY A 159 8.66 11.83 -16.57
N PHE A 160 9.07 11.10 -15.56
CA PHE A 160 8.31 9.96 -15.04
C PHE A 160 7.01 10.42 -14.41
N ALA A 161 5.91 9.77 -14.79
CA ALA A 161 4.58 9.97 -14.20
C ALA A 161 3.92 8.61 -13.98
N SER A 162 3.29 8.43 -12.83
CA SER A 162 2.51 7.23 -12.50
C SER A 162 1.41 7.64 -11.51
N SER A 163 0.19 7.17 -11.73
CA SER A 163 -0.95 7.46 -10.84
C SER A 163 -0.78 6.85 -9.45
N ASP A 164 -0.09 5.72 -9.37
CA ASP A 164 0.25 5.05 -8.12
C ASP A 164 1.74 4.64 -8.19
N TYR A 165 2.58 5.29 -7.38
CA TYR A 165 4.02 5.03 -7.36
C TYR A 165 4.53 4.80 -5.96
N PHE A 166 4.87 3.55 -5.67
CA PHE A 166 5.42 3.10 -4.39
C PHE A 166 6.75 2.38 -4.59
N PRO A 167 7.86 3.10 -4.67
CA PRO A 167 9.19 2.51 -4.76
C PRO A 167 9.57 1.78 -3.47
N LEU A 168 10.59 0.92 -3.55
CA LEU A 168 11.06 0.16 -2.41
C LEU A 168 11.56 1.08 -1.27
N PHE A 169 12.23 2.19 -1.59
CA PHE A 169 12.60 3.22 -0.64
C PHE A 169 11.65 4.43 -0.77
N PRO A 170 11.05 4.88 0.34
CA PRO A 170 11.22 4.54 1.77
C PRO A 170 10.39 3.35 2.27
N ASN A 171 9.55 2.74 1.44
CA ASN A 171 8.45 1.85 1.81
C ASN A 171 8.89 0.56 2.51
N LEU A 172 10.00 -0.07 2.10
CA LEU A 172 10.58 -1.20 2.83
C LEU A 172 10.99 -0.79 4.25
N GLY A 173 11.46 0.44 4.45
CA GLY A 173 11.74 0.98 5.78
C GLY A 173 10.49 0.98 6.67
N TYR A 174 9.36 1.49 6.19
CA TYR A 174 8.09 1.46 6.93
C TYR A 174 7.64 0.02 7.24
N PHE A 175 7.79 -0.89 6.29
CA PHE A 175 7.50 -2.31 6.50
C PHE A 175 8.37 -2.92 7.61
N LEU A 176 9.68 -2.64 7.62
CA LEU A 176 10.61 -3.13 8.66
C LEU A 176 10.30 -2.54 10.03
N VAL A 177 9.93 -1.27 10.14
CA VAL A 177 9.41 -0.68 11.39
C VAL A 177 8.18 -1.45 11.85
N GLY A 178 7.24 -1.73 10.97
CA GLY A 178 6.08 -2.57 11.25
C GLY A 178 6.48 -3.95 11.77
N ALA A 179 7.48 -4.59 11.16
CA ALA A 179 7.97 -5.90 11.62
C ALA A 179 8.57 -5.85 13.04
N VAL A 180 9.31 -4.79 13.38
CA VAL A 180 9.81 -4.60 14.75
C VAL A 180 8.66 -4.41 15.73
N LEU A 181 7.65 -3.61 15.37
CA LEU A 181 6.43 -3.46 16.17
C LEU A 181 5.71 -4.80 16.35
N GLY A 182 5.60 -5.60 15.30
CA GLY A 182 5.02 -6.94 15.34
C GLY A 182 5.73 -7.86 16.34
N ARG A 183 7.06 -7.89 16.31
CA ARG A 183 7.87 -8.66 17.27
C ARG A 183 7.70 -8.18 18.71
N LYS A 184 7.57 -6.87 18.93
CA LYS A 184 7.44 -6.28 20.26
C LYS A 184 6.03 -6.46 20.82
N LEU A 185 5.01 -6.19 20.00
CA LEU A 185 3.61 -6.16 20.44
C LEU A 185 2.97 -7.56 20.50
N TYR A 186 3.40 -8.48 19.63
CA TYR A 186 2.78 -9.80 19.44
C TYR A 186 3.77 -10.96 19.63
N ARG A 187 4.58 -10.90 20.71
CA ARG A 187 5.61 -11.92 21.01
C ARG A 187 5.06 -13.34 21.03
N GLU A 188 3.87 -13.54 21.59
CA GLU A 188 3.21 -14.85 21.68
C GLU A 188 2.35 -15.18 20.46
N LYS A 189 2.35 -14.34 19.43
CA LYS A 189 1.50 -14.48 18.24
C LYS A 189 0.00 -14.58 18.55
N LYS A 190 -0.43 -13.90 19.62
CA LYS A 190 -1.82 -13.83 20.09
C LYS A 190 -2.30 -12.38 20.08
N SER A 191 -3.63 -12.20 20.07
CA SER A 191 -4.26 -10.90 20.26
C SER A 191 -3.84 -10.28 21.61
N ARG A 192 -3.59 -8.98 21.62
CA ARG A 192 -3.36 -8.21 22.87
C ARG A 192 -4.65 -7.99 23.66
N PHE A 193 -5.78 -8.05 22.97
CA PHE A 193 -7.12 -7.89 23.52
C PHE A 193 -7.90 -9.19 23.30
N PRO A 194 -7.70 -10.23 24.16
CA PRO A 194 -8.33 -11.54 23.97
C PRO A 194 -9.80 -11.51 24.36
N LEU A 195 -10.63 -10.86 23.54
CA LEU A 195 -12.06 -10.77 23.74
C LEU A 195 -12.76 -12.02 23.15
N GLU A 196 -13.77 -12.55 23.83
CA GLU A 196 -14.61 -13.63 23.32
C GLU A 196 -15.44 -13.17 22.12
N ASN A 197 -16.02 -11.97 22.21
CA ASN A 197 -16.76 -11.31 21.14
C ASN A 197 -16.09 -9.99 20.76
N PRO A 198 -15.07 -10.01 19.87
CA PRO A 198 -14.38 -8.79 19.49
C PRO A 198 -15.32 -7.82 18.77
N PRO A 199 -15.21 -6.51 19.05
CA PRO A 199 -16.02 -5.48 18.42
C PRO A 199 -15.61 -5.27 16.94
N LEU A 200 -16.29 -4.37 16.23
CA LEU A 200 -15.91 -3.94 14.87
C LEU A 200 -15.91 -5.07 13.83
N LYS A 201 -16.89 -5.98 13.89
CA LYS A 201 -17.00 -7.14 12.99
C LYS A 201 -16.94 -6.76 11.50
N GLY A 202 -17.53 -5.62 11.12
CA GLY A 202 -17.50 -5.10 9.75
C GLY A 202 -16.07 -4.74 9.31
N LEU A 203 -15.31 -4.01 10.13
CA LEU A 203 -13.91 -3.67 9.84
C LEU A 203 -13.02 -4.91 9.78
N GLN A 204 -13.24 -5.89 10.67
CA GLN A 204 -12.53 -7.16 10.61
C GLN A 204 -12.82 -7.91 9.32
N TRP A 205 -14.08 -7.92 8.86
CA TRP A 205 -14.46 -8.54 7.60
C TRP A 205 -13.75 -7.85 6.42
N MET A 206 -13.75 -6.51 6.39
CA MET A 206 -13.00 -5.75 5.39
C MET A 206 -11.50 -6.08 5.43
N GLY A 207 -10.90 -6.11 6.60
CA GLY A 207 -9.48 -6.44 6.76
C GLY A 207 -9.11 -7.85 6.31
N ARG A 208 -10.01 -8.82 6.49
CA ARG A 208 -9.84 -10.21 6.01
C ARG A 208 -9.91 -10.32 4.49
N ASN A 209 -10.72 -9.48 3.86
CA ASN A 209 -10.94 -9.43 2.41
C ASN A 209 -10.18 -8.27 1.76
N SER A 210 -9.13 -7.76 2.42
CA SER A 210 -8.45 -6.52 2.04
C SER A 210 -7.93 -6.50 0.61
N LEU A 211 -7.39 -7.61 0.11
CA LEU A 211 -6.88 -7.70 -1.26
C LEU A 211 -8.00 -7.59 -2.29
N LEU A 212 -9.12 -8.27 -2.07
CA LEU A 212 -10.28 -8.22 -2.96
C LEU A 212 -10.90 -6.82 -2.99
N ILE A 213 -11.10 -6.22 -1.81
CA ILE A 213 -11.63 -4.85 -1.69
C ILE A 213 -10.67 -3.86 -2.37
N TYR A 214 -9.36 -4.04 -2.17
CA TYR A 214 -8.35 -3.22 -2.83
C TYR A 214 -8.44 -3.31 -4.36
N LEU A 215 -8.63 -4.48 -4.94
CA LEU A 215 -8.72 -4.66 -6.39
C LEU A 215 -10.01 -4.09 -6.99
N LEU A 216 -11.11 -4.13 -6.23
CA LEU A 216 -12.43 -3.75 -6.75
C LEU A 216 -12.81 -2.29 -6.47
N HIS A 217 -12.18 -1.63 -5.47
CA HIS A 217 -12.63 -0.30 -5.05
C HIS A 217 -12.55 0.75 -6.15
N GLN A 218 -11.42 0.83 -6.88
CA GLN A 218 -11.22 1.85 -7.90
C GLN A 218 -12.12 1.67 -9.13
N PRO A 219 -12.28 0.48 -9.72
CA PRO A 219 -13.29 0.27 -10.77
C PRO A 219 -14.71 0.63 -10.34
N VAL A 220 -15.09 0.32 -9.10
CA VAL A 220 -16.43 0.66 -8.56
C VAL A 220 -16.57 2.16 -8.36
N LEU A 221 -15.59 2.83 -7.75
CA LEU A 221 -15.60 4.27 -7.54
C LEU A 221 -15.67 5.02 -8.88
N ALA A 222 -14.79 4.70 -9.81
CA ALA A 222 -14.75 5.35 -11.11
C ALA A 222 -16.07 5.17 -11.88
N ALA A 223 -16.70 3.99 -11.82
CA ALA A 223 -18.02 3.77 -12.41
C ALA A 223 -19.10 4.62 -11.74
N VAL A 224 -19.13 4.67 -10.41
CA VAL A 224 -20.14 5.43 -9.67
C VAL A 224 -19.96 6.93 -9.90
N VAL A 225 -18.76 7.47 -9.72
CA VAL A 225 -18.48 8.90 -9.90
C VAL A 225 -18.70 9.30 -11.37
N GLY A 226 -18.28 8.45 -12.34
CA GLY A 226 -18.47 8.70 -13.76
C GLY A 226 -19.95 8.82 -14.15
N LEU A 227 -20.82 7.99 -13.60
CA LEU A 227 -22.27 8.09 -13.83
C LEU A 227 -22.86 9.41 -13.31
N PHE A 228 -22.39 9.90 -12.15
CA PHE A 228 -22.82 11.20 -11.61
C PHE A 228 -22.20 12.39 -12.36
N ALA A 229 -21.02 12.24 -12.94
CA ALA A 229 -20.34 13.31 -13.66
C ALA A 229 -20.89 13.53 -15.09
N MET A 230 -21.54 12.51 -15.65
CA MET A 230 -22.12 12.53 -17.01
C MET A 230 -23.61 12.93 -17.05
N GLY A 231 -24.32 12.92 -15.90
CA GLY A 231 -25.73 13.31 -15.76
C GLY A 231 -25.87 14.71 -15.24
#